data_372f678013ae8c35d6fe48c2fbea86e2
#
_entry.id   372f678013ae8c35d6fe48c2fbea86e2
#
_cell.length_a   1.000
_cell.length_b   1.000
_cell.length_c   1.000
_cell.angle_alpha   90.00
_cell.angle_beta   90.00
_cell.angle_gamma   90.00
#
_symmetry.space_group_name_H-M   'P 1'
#
loop_
_entity.id
_entity.type
_entity.pdbx_description
1 polymer ?
#
loop_
_entity_poly.entity_id
_entity_poly.type
_entity_poly.pdbx_seq_one_letter_code
_entity_poly.pdbx_strand_id
1 'polypeptide(L)'
;GTGLVGSEMCIRDSIQAGGRSALSGIVRALILMVVVLAAAPLASTIPLAVLAGIALKVGIDIIDWDFLQRAHHLSVKAAVITYGVIALTVLVDLITAVGIGVFVANVLTIDRMSALQSRKVKTISTADDDVELTDEEQVLLDQASGKVLLFQLAGPMIFGVAKAISREHNAIGNCQAVVFDLSEVSHLGVTAAIALENAVKEAIEESRQVFLVGATGSTEKRLQKLKLLDRLPQSHITGDRLDALRLAVKGLQLNV
;
A
#
# COMPACT_ATOMS: atom_id res chain seq x y z
N GLY A 1 -7.35 16.16 17.59
CA GLY A 1 -6.17 16.05 16.76
C GLY A 1 -5.30 17.30 16.63
N THR A 2 -5.76 18.49 17.01
CA THR A 2 -4.98 19.74 16.90
C THR A 2 -3.83 19.85 17.92
N GLY A 3 -3.85 19.06 18.97
CA GLY A 3 -2.77 19.05 19.99
C GLY A 3 -1.47 18.42 19.53
N LEU A 4 -1.49 17.50 18.58
CA LEU A 4 -0.30 16.77 18.11
C LEU A 4 0.61 17.64 17.23
N VAL A 5 0.05 18.45 16.33
CA VAL A 5 0.86 19.30 15.43
C VAL A 5 1.55 20.42 16.22
N GLY A 6 0.87 21.01 17.21
CA GLY A 6 1.47 22.01 18.10
C GLY A 6 2.57 21.40 18.98
N SER A 7 2.47 20.14 19.38
CA SER A 7 3.49 19.47 20.21
C SER A 7 4.75 19.13 19.43
N GLU A 8 4.64 18.73 18.16
CA GLU A 8 5.82 18.43 17.31
C GLU A 8 6.67 19.68 17.05
N MET A 9 6.06 20.83 16.75
CA MET A 9 6.79 22.09 16.62
C MET A 9 7.50 22.49 17.91
N CYS A 10 6.81 22.34 19.04
CA CYS A 10 7.38 22.62 20.35
C CYS A 10 8.55 21.68 20.69
N ILE A 11 8.50 20.43 20.24
CA ILE A 11 9.60 19.46 20.43
C ILE A 11 10.78 19.85 19.54
N ARG A 12 10.56 20.22 18.29
CA ARG A 12 11.61 20.64 17.36
C ARG A 12 12.35 21.89 17.88
N ASP A 13 11.59 22.91 18.31
CA ASP A 13 12.17 24.13 18.89
C ASP A 13 12.97 23.85 20.15
N SER A 14 12.48 22.94 21.01
CA SER A 14 13.20 22.54 22.22
C SER A 14 14.51 21.81 21.90
N ILE A 15 14.52 20.96 20.87
CA ILE A 15 15.72 20.25 20.42
C ILE A 15 16.72 21.23 19.80
N GLN A 16 16.26 22.19 18.99
CA GLN A 16 17.12 23.24 18.40
C GLN A 16 17.72 24.15 19.45
N ALA A 17 16.98 24.43 20.55
CA ALA A 17 17.47 25.18 21.70
C ALA A 17 18.38 24.35 22.65
N GLY A 18 18.68 23.09 22.32
CA GLY A 18 19.56 22.22 23.10
C GLY A 18 18.87 21.32 24.13
N GLY A 19 17.56 21.24 24.13
CA GLY A 19 16.79 20.35 25.01
C GLY A 19 16.99 18.88 24.63
N ARG A 20 17.59 18.08 25.53
CA ARG A 20 17.92 16.65 25.27
C ARG A 20 17.08 15.66 26.06
N SER A 21 16.12 16.13 26.84
CA SER A 21 15.30 15.25 27.70
C SER A 21 13.85 15.69 27.73
N ALA A 22 12.95 14.75 28.09
CA ALA A 22 11.53 15.01 28.29
C ALA A 22 11.27 16.06 29.41
N LEU A 23 12.25 16.30 30.27
CA LEU A 23 12.17 17.31 31.32
C LEU A 23 11.95 18.73 30.77
N SER A 24 12.52 19.04 29.58
CA SER A 24 12.32 20.35 28.92
C SER A 24 10.84 20.62 28.60
N GLY A 25 10.11 19.61 28.19
CA GLY A 25 8.68 19.69 27.95
C GLY A 25 7.86 19.93 29.21
N ILE A 26 8.22 19.26 30.31
CA ILE A 26 7.56 19.42 31.62
C ILE A 26 7.81 20.83 32.17
N VAL A 27 9.06 21.31 32.14
CA VAL A 27 9.40 22.66 32.58
C VAL A 27 8.66 23.73 31.76
N ARG A 28 8.58 23.56 30.46
CA ARG A 28 7.79 24.44 29.57
C ARG A 28 6.30 24.46 29.94
N ALA A 29 5.70 23.29 30.15
CA ALA A 29 4.29 23.19 30.55
C ALA A 29 4.05 23.89 31.92
N LEU A 30 4.97 23.72 32.88
CA LEU A 30 4.91 24.40 34.18
C LEU A 30 5.02 25.93 34.03
N ILE A 31 5.95 26.41 33.21
CA ILE A 31 6.11 27.86 32.95
C ILE A 31 4.84 28.41 32.32
N LEU A 32 4.27 27.75 31.34
CA LEU A 32 3.02 28.17 30.69
C LEU A 32 1.86 28.18 31.69
N MET A 33 1.78 27.19 32.57
CA MET A 33 0.76 27.12 33.64
C MET A 33 0.88 28.31 34.59
N VAL A 34 2.10 28.62 35.02
CA VAL A 34 2.36 29.79 35.92
C VAL A 34 2.00 31.10 35.16
N VAL A 35 2.37 31.25 33.92
CA VAL A 35 2.05 32.45 33.13
C VAL A 35 0.52 32.62 33.01
N VAL A 36 -0.22 31.56 32.73
CA VAL A 36 -1.68 31.61 32.59
C VAL A 36 -2.34 31.95 33.92
N LEU A 37 -1.88 31.38 35.05
CA LEU A 37 -2.51 31.55 36.34
C LEU A 37 -2.13 32.89 37.02
N ALA A 38 -0.87 33.32 36.88
CA ALA A 38 -0.36 34.46 37.61
C ALA A 38 -0.17 35.73 36.74
N ALA A 39 0.15 35.59 35.46
CA ALA A 39 0.47 36.70 34.55
C ALA A 39 -0.63 37.04 33.53
N ALA A 40 -1.80 36.37 33.61
CA ALA A 40 -2.91 36.68 32.71
C ALA A 40 -3.35 38.18 32.70
N PRO A 41 -3.38 38.89 33.85
CA PRO A 41 -3.67 40.32 33.84
C PRO A 41 -2.63 41.16 33.12
N LEU A 42 -1.35 40.77 33.20
CA LEU A 42 -0.26 41.45 32.48
C LEU A 42 -0.35 41.20 30.95
N ALA A 43 -0.79 40.01 30.55
CA ALA A 43 -0.96 39.68 29.14
C ALA A 43 -2.05 40.50 28.45
N SER A 44 -3.06 40.96 29.21
CA SER A 44 -4.16 41.81 28.68
C SER A 44 -3.68 43.21 28.27
N THR A 45 -2.55 43.70 28.75
CA THR A 45 -1.95 44.98 28.38
C THR A 45 -1.11 44.94 27.11
N ILE A 46 -0.88 43.77 26.54
CA ILE A 46 -0.10 43.62 25.31
C ILE A 46 -0.91 44.16 24.10
N PRO A 47 -0.40 45.17 23.36
CA PRO A 47 -1.10 45.67 22.19
C PRO A 47 -1.31 44.58 21.14
N LEU A 48 -2.49 44.54 20.53
CA LEU A 48 -2.78 43.57 19.45
C LEU A 48 -1.80 43.61 18.28
N ALA A 49 -1.22 44.82 18.02
CA ALA A 49 -0.20 44.98 16.99
C ALA A 49 1.07 44.15 17.27
N VAL A 50 1.46 44.01 18.56
CA VAL A 50 2.61 43.19 18.95
C VAL A 50 2.31 41.73 18.75
N LEU A 51 1.11 41.27 19.13
CA LEU A 51 0.66 39.89 18.92
C LEU A 51 0.59 39.56 17.41
N ALA A 52 0.10 40.50 16.59
CA ALA A 52 0.09 40.35 15.13
C ALA A 52 1.51 40.23 14.55
N GLY A 53 2.45 41.03 15.03
CA GLY A 53 3.86 40.95 14.63
C GLY A 53 4.52 39.63 14.98
N ILE A 54 4.27 39.13 16.19
CA ILE A 54 4.74 37.79 16.64
C ILE A 54 4.13 36.70 15.78
N ALA A 55 2.82 36.74 15.53
CA ALA A 55 2.14 35.77 14.71
C ALA A 55 2.67 35.74 13.27
N LEU A 56 2.93 36.91 12.67
CA LEU A 56 3.53 37.03 11.35
C LEU A 56 4.95 36.44 11.31
N LYS A 57 5.76 36.76 12.31
CA LYS A 57 7.13 36.22 12.43
C LYS A 57 7.12 34.69 12.55
N VAL A 58 6.30 34.16 13.43
CA VAL A 58 6.13 32.70 13.62
C VAL A 58 5.62 32.06 12.32
N GLY A 59 4.65 32.68 11.64
CA GLY A 59 4.16 32.20 10.35
C GLY A 59 5.26 32.08 9.29
N ILE A 60 6.15 33.07 9.21
CA ILE A 60 7.29 33.04 8.26
C ILE A 60 8.30 31.94 8.64
N ASP A 61 8.59 31.79 9.94
CA ASP A 61 9.56 30.81 10.44
C ASP A 61 9.07 29.35 10.33
N ILE A 62 7.75 29.14 10.28
CA ILE A 62 7.15 27.83 10.10
C ILE A 62 7.20 27.35 8.65
N ILE A 63 7.26 28.28 7.67
CA ILE A 63 7.31 27.93 6.25
C ILE A 63 8.61 27.21 5.95
N ASP A 64 8.51 25.97 5.48
CA ASP A 64 9.64 25.22 4.92
C ASP A 64 9.91 25.71 3.48
N TRP A 65 10.72 26.75 3.38
CA TRP A 65 11.07 27.37 2.10
C TRP A 65 11.80 26.41 1.16
N ASP A 66 12.64 25.53 1.71
CA ASP A 66 13.38 24.53 0.96
C ASP A 66 12.43 23.49 0.34
N PHE A 67 11.44 23.05 1.09
CA PHE A 67 10.41 22.16 0.59
C PHE A 67 9.55 22.85 -0.48
N LEU A 68 9.16 24.09 -0.25
CA LEU A 68 8.31 24.83 -1.17
C LEU A 68 8.99 25.01 -2.55
N GLN A 69 10.29 25.32 -2.55
CA GLN A 69 11.08 25.47 -3.77
C GLN A 69 11.30 24.15 -4.50
N ARG A 70 11.41 23.03 -3.77
CA ARG A 70 11.67 21.71 -4.34
C ARG A 70 10.39 20.93 -4.68
N ALA A 71 9.26 21.33 -4.13
CA ALA A 71 7.99 20.59 -4.25
C ALA A 71 7.60 20.29 -5.71
N HIS A 72 7.84 21.28 -6.61
CA HIS A 72 7.54 21.15 -8.02
C HIS A 72 8.55 20.33 -8.84
N HIS A 73 9.77 20.16 -8.34
CA HIS A 73 10.77 19.30 -8.95
C HIS A 73 10.58 17.83 -8.55
N LEU A 74 9.99 17.58 -7.37
CA LEU A 74 9.76 16.23 -6.85
C LEU A 74 8.54 15.56 -7.51
N SER A 75 7.40 16.24 -7.56
CA SER A 75 6.18 15.72 -8.18
C SER A 75 5.13 16.83 -8.34
N VAL A 76 4.59 16.97 -9.55
CA VAL A 76 3.49 17.90 -9.83
C VAL A 76 2.27 17.62 -8.93
N LYS A 77 1.96 16.35 -8.68
CA LYS A 77 0.85 15.97 -7.79
C LYS A 77 1.07 16.45 -6.35
N ALA A 78 2.29 16.28 -5.82
CA ALA A 78 2.62 16.76 -4.48
C ALA A 78 2.57 18.30 -4.40
N ALA A 79 3.07 19.00 -5.40
CA ALA A 79 3.01 20.44 -5.47
C ALA A 79 1.56 20.96 -5.46
N VAL A 80 0.68 20.39 -6.29
CA VAL A 80 -0.75 20.78 -6.36
C VAL A 80 -1.44 20.58 -5.01
N ILE A 81 -1.15 19.48 -4.31
CA ILE A 81 -1.74 19.22 -2.99
C ILE A 81 -1.24 20.26 -1.98
N THR A 82 0.07 20.50 -1.93
CA THR A 82 0.68 21.46 -1.00
C THR A 82 0.14 22.86 -1.21
N TYR A 83 0.15 23.36 -2.43
CA TYR A 83 -0.39 24.70 -2.73
C TYR A 83 -1.90 24.76 -2.55
N GLY A 84 -2.62 23.68 -2.87
CA GLY A 84 -4.07 23.58 -2.63
C GLY A 84 -4.42 23.64 -1.15
N VAL A 85 -3.69 22.95 -0.29
CA VAL A 85 -3.87 23.00 1.17
C VAL A 85 -3.56 24.38 1.71
N ILE A 86 -2.46 25.03 1.25
CA ILE A 86 -2.12 26.40 1.64
C ILE A 86 -3.24 27.38 1.26
N ALA A 87 -3.69 27.33 0.01
CA ALA A 87 -4.79 28.18 -0.46
C ALA A 87 -6.06 27.96 0.34
N LEU A 88 -6.42 26.71 0.62
CA LEU A 88 -7.60 26.36 1.40
C LEU A 88 -7.48 26.85 2.86
N THR A 89 -6.29 26.78 3.46
CA THR A 89 -6.02 27.32 4.80
C THR A 89 -6.25 28.83 4.88
N VAL A 90 -5.87 29.56 3.84
CA VAL A 90 -6.00 31.03 3.80
C VAL A 90 -7.43 31.45 3.47
N LEU A 91 -8.11 30.73 2.56
CA LEU A 91 -9.42 31.14 2.04
C LEU A 91 -10.61 30.65 2.85
N VAL A 92 -10.44 29.54 3.56
CA VAL A 92 -11.54 28.92 4.34
C VAL A 92 -11.17 28.91 5.82
N ASP A 93 -10.47 27.91 6.29
CA ASP A 93 -9.96 27.78 7.65
C ASP A 93 -8.91 26.64 7.74
N LEU A 94 -8.10 26.67 8.80
CA LEU A 94 -7.05 25.71 9.05
C LEU A 94 -7.57 24.28 9.28
N ILE A 95 -8.69 24.13 10.00
CA ILE A 95 -9.22 22.80 10.38
C ILE A 95 -9.72 22.07 9.15
N THR A 96 -10.50 22.75 8.33
CA THR A 96 -11.03 22.24 7.07
C THR A 96 -9.89 21.90 6.10
N ALA A 97 -8.89 22.79 5.97
CA ALA A 97 -7.75 22.57 5.10
C ALA A 97 -6.94 21.32 5.49
N VAL A 98 -6.65 21.15 6.77
CA VAL A 98 -5.94 19.97 7.29
C VAL A 98 -6.78 18.71 7.06
N GLY A 99 -8.09 18.75 7.33
CA GLY A 99 -8.98 17.61 7.11
C GLY A 99 -9.00 17.15 5.65
N ILE A 100 -9.17 18.07 4.72
CA ILE A 100 -9.15 17.79 3.27
C ILE A 100 -7.76 17.32 2.82
N GLY A 101 -6.70 17.99 3.28
CA GLY A 101 -5.31 17.63 2.93
C GLY A 101 -4.96 16.20 3.37
N VAL A 102 -5.29 15.84 4.61
CA VAL A 102 -5.07 14.48 5.13
C VAL A 102 -5.91 13.46 4.36
N PHE A 103 -7.17 13.77 4.07
CA PHE A 103 -8.02 12.87 3.29
C PHE A 103 -7.44 12.60 1.90
N VAL A 104 -7.10 13.65 1.16
CA VAL A 104 -6.50 13.54 -0.18
C VAL A 104 -5.16 12.79 -0.14
N ALA A 105 -4.29 13.10 0.82
CA ALA A 105 -3.00 12.43 0.99
C ALA A 105 -3.18 10.92 1.26
N ASN A 106 -4.15 10.55 2.10
CA ASN A 106 -4.45 9.14 2.37
C ASN A 106 -4.95 8.40 1.12
N VAL A 107 -5.89 8.99 0.37
CA VAL A 107 -6.41 8.39 -0.87
C VAL A 107 -5.27 8.15 -1.87
N LEU A 108 -4.41 9.13 -2.08
CA LEU A 108 -3.26 9.00 -2.99
C LEU A 108 -2.21 7.99 -2.51
N THR A 109 -2.01 7.88 -1.20
CA THR A 109 -1.11 6.88 -0.63
C THR A 109 -1.65 5.47 -0.86
N ILE A 110 -2.95 5.26 -0.65
CA ILE A 110 -3.61 3.98 -0.92
C ILE A 110 -3.50 3.62 -2.41
N ASP A 111 -3.75 4.58 -3.31
CA ASP A 111 -3.63 4.36 -4.76
C ASP A 111 -2.19 3.97 -5.17
N ARG A 112 -1.18 4.66 -4.63
CA ARG A 112 0.23 4.33 -4.88
C ARG A 112 0.61 2.94 -4.35
N MET A 113 0.17 2.61 -3.13
CA MET A 113 0.41 1.29 -2.54
C MET A 113 -0.26 0.19 -3.36
N SER A 114 -1.49 0.42 -3.81
CA SER A 114 -2.23 -0.50 -4.68
C SER A 114 -1.49 -0.72 -6.01
N ALA A 115 -1.01 0.35 -6.65
CA ALA A 115 -0.26 0.26 -7.89
C ALA A 115 1.08 -0.50 -7.74
N LEU A 116 1.79 -0.29 -6.61
CA LEU A 116 3.03 -1.02 -6.32
C LEU A 116 2.78 -2.51 -6.07
N GLN A 117 1.68 -2.85 -5.41
CA GLN A 117 1.31 -4.25 -5.17
C GLN A 117 0.84 -4.95 -6.44
N SER A 118 0.13 -4.25 -7.33
CA SER A 118 -0.29 -4.79 -8.63
C SER A 118 0.89 -5.22 -9.51
N ARG A 119 2.06 -4.58 -9.37
CA ARG A 119 3.28 -4.94 -10.09
C ARG A 119 3.94 -6.24 -9.59
N LYS A 120 3.54 -6.71 -8.41
CA LYS A 120 4.03 -7.97 -7.82
C LYS A 120 3.20 -9.19 -8.22
N VAL A 121 2.16 -9.00 -9.00
CA VAL A 121 1.43 -10.07 -9.67
C VAL A 121 2.01 -10.17 -11.07
N LYS A 122 2.67 -11.25 -11.38
CA LYS A 122 3.24 -11.55 -12.69
C LYS A 122 2.49 -12.72 -13.30
N THR A 123 2.20 -12.60 -14.58
CA THR A 123 1.58 -13.65 -15.38
C THR A 123 2.62 -14.13 -16.37
N ILE A 124 2.82 -15.42 -16.42
CA ILE A 124 3.83 -16.08 -17.25
C ILE A 124 3.11 -17.07 -18.15
N SER A 125 3.20 -16.84 -19.45
CA SER A 125 2.64 -17.74 -20.46
C SER A 125 3.70 -18.43 -21.30
N THR A 126 4.90 -17.84 -21.37
CA THR A 126 6.06 -18.35 -22.12
C THR A 126 7.34 -18.11 -21.34
N ALA A 127 8.40 -18.87 -21.67
CA ALA A 127 9.71 -18.80 -21.01
C ALA A 127 10.44 -17.44 -21.15
N ASP A 128 9.93 -16.52 -21.96
CA ASP A 128 10.54 -15.22 -22.28
C ASP A 128 10.14 -14.09 -21.31
N ASP A 129 9.32 -14.40 -20.30
CA ASP A 129 8.85 -13.42 -19.32
C ASP A 129 9.91 -13.19 -18.23
N ASP A 130 10.01 -11.95 -17.72
CA ASP A 130 10.97 -11.42 -16.72
C ASP A 130 10.84 -12.06 -15.31
N VAL A 131 10.82 -13.39 -15.21
CA VAL A 131 10.71 -14.15 -13.97
C VAL A 131 11.82 -15.18 -13.89
N GLU A 132 12.42 -15.34 -12.72
CA GLU A 132 13.39 -16.40 -12.44
C GLU A 132 12.69 -17.76 -12.43
N LEU A 133 12.62 -18.39 -13.60
CA LEU A 133 12.20 -19.77 -13.78
C LEU A 133 13.45 -20.67 -13.82
N THR A 134 13.32 -21.87 -13.27
CA THR A 134 14.35 -22.90 -13.46
C THR A 134 14.32 -23.42 -14.90
N ASP A 135 15.43 -23.96 -15.38
CA ASP A 135 15.53 -24.53 -16.74
C ASP A 135 14.42 -25.57 -17.01
N GLU A 136 14.08 -26.38 -15.99
CA GLU A 136 13.02 -27.39 -16.09
C GLU A 136 11.62 -26.76 -16.20
N GLU A 137 11.34 -25.68 -15.47
CA GLU A 137 10.08 -24.96 -15.54
C GLU A 137 9.89 -24.27 -16.88
N GLN A 138 10.96 -23.69 -17.43
CA GLN A 138 10.96 -23.11 -18.77
C GLN A 138 10.60 -24.15 -19.83
N VAL A 139 11.26 -25.31 -19.80
CA VAL A 139 10.98 -26.40 -20.75
C VAL A 139 9.51 -26.85 -20.66
N LEU A 140 8.93 -26.95 -19.46
CA LEU A 140 7.54 -27.33 -19.28
C LEU A 140 6.55 -26.29 -19.84
N LEU A 141 6.81 -25.00 -19.62
CA LEU A 141 5.98 -23.91 -20.15
C LEU A 141 6.07 -23.84 -21.68
N ASP A 142 7.25 -24.03 -22.27
CA ASP A 142 7.43 -24.09 -23.71
C ASP A 142 6.70 -25.29 -24.33
N GLN A 143 6.75 -26.46 -23.68
CA GLN A 143 5.98 -27.64 -24.10
C GLN A 143 4.48 -27.39 -24.04
N ALA A 144 4.00 -26.59 -23.09
CA ALA A 144 2.61 -26.24 -22.96
C ALA A 144 2.13 -25.30 -24.08
N SER A 145 3.03 -24.63 -24.83
CA SER A 145 2.72 -23.75 -25.96
C SER A 145 1.63 -22.73 -25.65
N GLY A 146 1.70 -22.08 -24.48
CA GLY A 146 0.74 -21.08 -24.03
C GLY A 146 -0.60 -21.62 -23.51
N LYS A 147 -0.76 -22.95 -23.41
CA LYS A 147 -1.98 -23.56 -22.85
C LYS A 147 -1.97 -23.63 -21.31
N VAL A 148 -0.83 -23.47 -20.67
CA VAL A 148 -0.65 -23.35 -19.21
C VAL A 148 -0.31 -21.91 -18.89
N LEU A 149 -1.00 -21.35 -17.91
CA LEU A 149 -0.74 -20.02 -17.41
C LEU A 149 -0.27 -20.09 -15.97
N LEU A 150 0.88 -19.50 -15.67
CA LEU A 150 1.41 -19.39 -14.32
C LEU A 150 1.20 -17.98 -13.81
N PHE A 151 0.42 -17.83 -12.74
CA PHE A 151 0.27 -16.60 -11.98
C PHE A 151 1.19 -16.64 -10.76
N GLN A 152 2.28 -15.91 -10.80
CA GLN A 152 3.13 -15.72 -9.64
C GLN A 152 2.65 -14.51 -8.82
N LEU A 153 2.33 -14.76 -7.55
CA LEU A 153 1.96 -13.76 -6.59
C LEU A 153 3.05 -13.63 -5.54
N ALA A 154 3.60 -12.42 -5.33
CA ALA A 154 4.71 -12.22 -4.41
C ALA A 154 4.46 -11.06 -3.42
N GLY A 155 4.95 -11.23 -2.19
CA GLY A 155 4.91 -10.21 -1.13
C GLY A 155 3.55 -10.10 -0.42
N PRO A 156 3.30 -9.00 0.34
CA PRO A 156 2.04 -8.80 1.05
C PRO A 156 0.93 -8.43 0.08
N MET A 157 -0.10 -9.26 -0.04
CA MET A 157 -1.25 -9.08 -0.91
C MET A 157 -2.42 -8.45 -0.14
N ILE A 158 -2.45 -7.10 -0.02
CA ILE A 158 -3.47 -6.37 0.76
C ILE A 158 -4.47 -5.67 -0.15
N PHE A 159 -4.00 -4.88 -1.14
CA PHE A 159 -4.82 -4.11 -2.07
C PHE A 159 -4.33 -4.30 -3.52
N GLY A 160 -5.18 -4.02 -4.51
CA GLY A 160 -4.78 -3.96 -5.92
C GLY A 160 -4.61 -5.29 -6.64
N VAL A 161 -4.50 -6.41 -5.92
CA VAL A 161 -4.33 -7.76 -6.49
C VAL A 161 -5.55 -8.17 -7.29
N ALA A 162 -6.76 -7.83 -6.82
CA ALA A 162 -8.00 -8.09 -7.54
C ALA A 162 -7.99 -7.51 -8.95
N LYS A 163 -7.54 -6.25 -9.07
CA LYS A 163 -7.45 -5.56 -10.36
C LYS A 163 -6.38 -6.17 -11.26
N ALA A 164 -5.25 -6.62 -10.68
CA ALA A 164 -4.19 -7.27 -11.43
C ALA A 164 -4.64 -8.63 -11.96
N ILE A 165 -5.22 -9.48 -11.12
CA ILE A 165 -5.76 -10.79 -11.53
C ILE A 165 -6.84 -10.61 -12.61
N SER A 166 -7.81 -9.71 -12.43
CA SER A 166 -8.86 -9.47 -13.43
C SER A 166 -8.31 -8.94 -14.76
N ARG A 167 -7.25 -8.10 -14.72
CA ARG A 167 -6.65 -7.58 -15.95
C ARG A 167 -5.92 -8.68 -16.73
N GLU A 168 -5.16 -9.48 -16.05
CA GLU A 168 -4.38 -10.56 -16.65
C GLU A 168 -5.31 -11.71 -17.11
N HIS A 169 -6.41 -11.95 -16.37
CA HIS A 169 -7.42 -12.93 -16.76
C HIS A 169 -8.03 -12.63 -18.13
N ASN A 170 -8.31 -11.36 -18.43
CA ASN A 170 -8.83 -10.94 -19.75
C ASN A 170 -7.79 -11.07 -20.88
N ALA A 171 -6.48 -11.19 -20.55
CA ALA A 171 -5.43 -11.43 -21.53
C ALA A 171 -5.26 -12.92 -21.89
N ILE A 172 -5.96 -13.81 -21.16
CA ILE A 172 -5.85 -15.26 -21.28
C ILE A 172 -6.82 -15.79 -22.33
N GLY A 173 -6.41 -15.83 -23.60
CA GLY A 173 -7.25 -16.35 -24.67
C GLY A 173 -7.58 -17.85 -24.54
N ASN A 174 -6.63 -18.75 -24.84
CA ASN A 174 -6.86 -20.20 -25.00
C ASN A 174 -6.17 -21.08 -23.94
N CYS A 175 -5.95 -20.62 -22.71
CA CYS A 175 -5.33 -21.46 -21.71
C CYS A 175 -6.30 -22.55 -21.20
N GLN A 176 -5.78 -23.76 -21.00
CA GLN A 176 -6.52 -24.91 -20.51
C GLN A 176 -6.21 -25.23 -19.04
N ALA A 177 -5.09 -24.72 -18.54
CA ALA A 177 -4.70 -24.88 -17.14
C ALA A 177 -4.13 -23.57 -16.57
N VAL A 178 -4.42 -23.30 -15.30
CA VAL A 178 -3.96 -22.13 -14.56
C VAL A 178 -3.27 -22.58 -13.27
N VAL A 179 -2.07 -22.12 -13.04
CA VAL A 179 -1.29 -22.36 -11.82
C VAL A 179 -1.17 -21.06 -11.04
N PHE A 180 -1.71 -21.00 -9.84
CA PHE A 180 -1.55 -19.88 -8.91
C PHE A 180 -0.43 -20.20 -7.93
N ASP A 181 0.70 -19.54 -8.05
CA ASP A 181 1.84 -19.67 -7.16
C ASP A 181 1.77 -18.62 -6.04
N LEU A 182 1.58 -19.09 -4.82
CA LEU A 182 1.50 -18.31 -3.59
C LEU A 182 2.74 -18.47 -2.70
N SER A 183 3.79 -19.14 -3.18
CA SER A 183 4.98 -19.49 -2.39
C SER A 183 5.65 -18.26 -1.77
N GLU A 184 5.64 -17.13 -2.48
CA GLU A 184 6.23 -15.87 -2.02
C GLU A 184 5.21 -14.92 -1.37
N VAL A 185 3.98 -15.36 -1.12
CA VAL A 185 2.95 -14.55 -0.47
C VAL A 185 3.13 -14.57 1.04
N SER A 186 3.69 -13.50 1.59
CA SER A 186 3.92 -13.35 3.03
C SER A 186 2.64 -13.10 3.82
N HIS A 187 1.66 -12.43 3.22
CA HIS A 187 0.36 -12.15 3.82
C HIS A 187 -0.72 -11.99 2.75
N LEU A 188 -1.80 -12.75 2.86
CA LEU A 188 -2.94 -12.65 1.96
C LEU A 188 -4.08 -11.87 2.63
N GLY A 189 -4.35 -10.64 2.19
CA GLY A 189 -5.47 -9.82 2.68
C GLY A 189 -6.84 -10.40 2.30
N VAL A 190 -7.90 -9.94 2.95
CA VAL A 190 -9.27 -10.43 2.67
C VAL A 190 -9.68 -10.15 1.23
N THR A 191 -9.45 -8.94 0.76
CA THR A 191 -9.79 -8.51 -0.61
C THR A 191 -9.04 -9.34 -1.67
N ALA A 192 -7.75 -9.61 -1.43
CA ALA A 192 -6.94 -10.44 -2.32
C ALA A 192 -7.40 -11.91 -2.32
N ALA A 193 -7.78 -12.43 -1.13
CA ALA A 193 -8.29 -13.79 -1.01
C ALA A 193 -9.62 -13.98 -1.75
N ILE A 194 -10.54 -13.01 -1.66
CA ILE A 194 -11.80 -13.02 -2.41
C ILE A 194 -11.54 -12.93 -3.93
N ALA A 195 -10.58 -12.09 -4.34
CA ALA A 195 -10.23 -11.97 -5.74
C ALA A 195 -9.66 -13.29 -6.31
N LEU A 196 -8.79 -13.96 -5.53
CA LEU A 196 -8.28 -15.28 -5.89
C LEU A 196 -9.40 -16.32 -5.95
N GLU A 197 -10.32 -16.30 -4.98
CA GLU A 197 -11.50 -17.19 -4.99
C GLU A 197 -12.32 -17.00 -6.27
N ASN A 198 -12.60 -15.76 -6.65
CA ASN A 198 -13.35 -15.46 -7.87
C ASN A 198 -12.61 -15.92 -9.12
N ALA A 199 -11.29 -15.68 -9.20
CA ALA A 199 -10.48 -16.14 -10.34
C ALA A 199 -10.43 -17.65 -10.47
N VAL A 200 -10.31 -18.37 -9.34
CA VAL A 200 -10.37 -19.84 -9.31
C VAL A 200 -11.74 -20.35 -9.75
N LYS A 201 -12.81 -19.73 -9.24
CA LYS A 201 -14.19 -20.10 -9.59
C LYS A 201 -14.44 -19.90 -11.09
N GLU A 202 -14.07 -18.77 -11.64
CA GLU A 202 -14.21 -18.45 -13.06
C GLU A 202 -13.39 -19.42 -13.93
N ALA A 203 -12.16 -19.74 -13.56
CA ALA A 203 -11.36 -20.73 -14.28
C ALA A 203 -12.00 -22.12 -14.29
N ILE A 204 -12.61 -22.55 -13.17
CA ILE A 204 -13.34 -23.82 -13.08
C ILE A 204 -14.62 -23.79 -13.96
N GLU A 205 -15.37 -22.68 -13.93
CA GLU A 205 -16.58 -22.49 -14.77
C GLU A 205 -16.24 -22.55 -16.25
N GLU A 206 -15.06 -22.09 -16.65
CA GLU A 206 -14.54 -22.19 -18.00
C GLU A 206 -13.86 -23.54 -18.34
N SER A 207 -14.06 -24.54 -17.46
CA SER A 207 -13.52 -25.90 -17.63
C SER A 207 -11.98 -25.97 -17.68
N ARG A 208 -11.28 -24.99 -17.07
CA ARG A 208 -9.82 -25.00 -16.93
C ARG A 208 -9.38 -25.80 -15.73
N GLN A 209 -8.23 -26.45 -15.83
CA GLN A 209 -7.60 -27.08 -14.68
C GLN A 209 -6.94 -26.01 -13.82
N VAL A 210 -7.20 -26.01 -12.52
CA VAL A 210 -6.63 -25.04 -11.59
C VAL A 210 -5.72 -25.73 -10.61
N PHE A 211 -4.50 -25.22 -10.48
CA PHE A 211 -3.49 -25.68 -9.51
C PHE A 211 -3.14 -24.55 -8.56
N LEU A 212 -2.92 -24.89 -7.29
CA LEU A 212 -2.54 -23.96 -6.24
C LEU A 212 -1.22 -24.41 -5.63
N VAL A 213 -0.23 -23.50 -5.59
CA VAL A 213 1.11 -23.80 -5.12
C VAL A 213 1.45 -22.95 -3.89
N GLY A 214 2.13 -23.56 -2.92
CA GLY A 214 2.76 -22.83 -1.82
C GLY A 214 1.82 -22.16 -0.82
N ALA A 215 0.56 -22.56 -0.77
CA ALA A 215 -0.39 -22.06 0.22
C ALA A 215 -0.03 -22.59 1.61
N THR A 216 0.66 -21.80 2.45
CA THR A 216 1.13 -22.17 3.78
C THR A 216 0.68 -21.21 4.87
N GLY A 217 0.62 -21.69 6.11
CA GLY A 217 0.46 -20.89 7.32
C GLY A 217 -0.81 -20.03 7.36
N SER A 218 -0.67 -18.70 7.35
CA SER A 218 -1.80 -17.75 7.42
C SER A 218 -2.60 -17.71 6.12
N THR A 219 -1.94 -17.90 4.98
CA THR A 219 -2.54 -17.94 3.64
C THR A 219 -3.43 -19.16 3.51
N GLU A 220 -2.94 -20.33 3.85
CA GLU A 220 -3.69 -21.60 3.85
C GLU A 220 -4.96 -21.49 4.71
N LYS A 221 -4.82 -21.06 5.99
CA LYS A 221 -5.96 -20.89 6.90
C LYS A 221 -7.02 -19.94 6.34
N ARG A 222 -6.64 -18.92 5.61
CA ARG A 222 -7.56 -17.97 5.00
C ARG A 222 -8.30 -18.57 3.81
N LEU A 223 -7.60 -19.30 2.95
CA LEU A 223 -8.18 -20.00 1.81
C LEU A 223 -9.12 -21.12 2.27
N GLN A 224 -8.77 -21.81 3.36
CA GLN A 224 -9.63 -22.83 3.99
C GLN A 224 -10.92 -22.23 4.55
N LYS A 225 -10.85 -21.06 5.21
CA LYS A 225 -12.06 -20.34 5.68
C LYS A 225 -13.00 -19.93 4.55
N LEU A 226 -12.48 -19.64 3.37
CA LEU A 226 -13.26 -19.35 2.16
C LEU A 226 -13.73 -20.61 1.44
N LYS A 227 -13.38 -21.80 1.97
CA LYS A 227 -13.67 -23.12 1.34
C LYS A 227 -13.13 -23.22 -0.10
N LEU A 228 -12.07 -22.48 -0.41
CA LEU A 228 -11.45 -22.52 -1.72
C LEU A 228 -10.72 -23.83 -1.93
N LEU A 229 -10.01 -24.32 -0.90
CA LEU A 229 -9.28 -25.58 -0.97
C LEU A 229 -10.20 -26.78 -1.16
N ASP A 230 -11.43 -26.71 -0.64
CA ASP A 230 -12.44 -27.77 -0.80
C ASP A 230 -12.98 -27.88 -2.24
N ARG A 231 -12.79 -26.85 -3.05
CA ARG A 231 -13.23 -26.80 -4.47
C ARG A 231 -12.23 -27.42 -5.42
N LEU A 232 -11.00 -27.60 -4.97
CA LEU A 232 -9.90 -28.15 -5.78
C LEU A 232 -9.61 -29.59 -5.38
N PRO A 233 -9.32 -30.47 -6.34
CA PRO A 233 -8.80 -31.80 -6.03
C PRO A 233 -7.52 -31.69 -5.18
N GLN A 234 -7.34 -32.57 -4.21
CA GLN A 234 -6.15 -32.56 -3.36
C GLN A 234 -4.84 -32.68 -4.16
N SER A 235 -4.88 -33.38 -5.29
CA SER A 235 -3.73 -33.48 -6.23
C SER A 235 -3.36 -32.19 -6.93
N HIS A 236 -4.23 -31.19 -6.91
CA HIS A 236 -4.01 -29.86 -7.51
C HIS A 236 -3.46 -28.83 -6.50
N ILE A 237 -3.33 -29.21 -5.23
CA ILE A 237 -2.72 -28.37 -4.19
C ILE A 237 -1.33 -28.92 -3.91
N THR A 238 -0.29 -28.20 -4.34
CA THR A 238 1.08 -28.65 -4.25
C THR A 238 1.94 -27.70 -3.43
N GLY A 239 3.02 -28.19 -2.84
CA GLY A 239 4.00 -27.36 -2.16
C GLY A 239 5.05 -26.77 -3.11
N ASP A 240 5.22 -27.37 -4.30
CA ASP A 240 6.24 -27.01 -5.27
C ASP A 240 5.64 -26.63 -6.62
N ARG A 241 6.19 -25.58 -7.21
CA ARG A 241 5.75 -25.02 -8.50
C ARG A 241 6.04 -25.99 -9.66
N LEU A 242 7.19 -26.66 -9.62
CA LEU A 242 7.58 -27.61 -10.65
C LEU A 242 6.61 -28.79 -10.74
N ASP A 243 6.17 -29.32 -9.59
CA ASP A 243 5.19 -30.40 -9.54
C ASP A 243 3.83 -29.97 -10.10
N ALA A 244 3.39 -28.76 -9.79
CA ALA A 244 2.15 -28.21 -10.35
C ALA A 244 2.21 -28.08 -11.87
N LEU A 245 3.33 -27.56 -12.41
CA LEU A 245 3.53 -27.44 -13.85
C LEU A 245 3.57 -28.79 -14.55
N ARG A 246 4.26 -29.79 -13.96
CA ARG A 246 4.26 -31.16 -14.48
C ARG A 246 2.86 -31.77 -14.56
N LEU A 247 2.06 -31.58 -13.51
CA LEU A 247 0.67 -32.07 -13.47
C LEU A 247 -0.20 -31.34 -14.51
N ALA A 248 -0.04 -30.01 -14.64
CA ALA A 248 -0.78 -29.23 -15.62
C ALA A 248 -0.47 -29.67 -17.06
N VAL A 249 0.80 -29.82 -17.41
CA VAL A 249 1.22 -30.30 -18.75
C VAL A 249 0.76 -31.73 -19.02
N LYS A 250 0.86 -32.64 -18.03
CA LYS A 250 0.36 -34.01 -18.15
C LYS A 250 -1.15 -34.05 -18.35
N GLY A 251 -1.93 -33.19 -17.69
CA GLY A 251 -3.37 -33.07 -17.87
C GLY A 251 -3.76 -32.62 -19.28
N LEU A 252 -2.94 -31.80 -19.93
CA LEU A 252 -3.14 -31.37 -21.32
C LEU A 252 -2.96 -32.52 -22.32
N GLN A 253 -2.01 -33.42 -22.05
CA GLN A 253 -1.73 -34.58 -22.93
C GLN A 253 -2.79 -35.67 -22.86
N LEU A 254 -3.57 -35.74 -21.77
CA LEU A 254 -4.66 -36.71 -21.61
C LEU A 254 -5.98 -36.27 -22.24
N ASN A 255 -6.09 -34.98 -22.62
CA ASN A 255 -7.30 -34.38 -23.21
C ASN A 255 -7.17 -34.17 -24.73
N VAL A 256 -6.15 -34.72 -25.37
CA VAL A 256 -5.95 -34.84 -26.83
C VAL A 256 -6.20 -36.27 -27.24
#